data_3e41928bf3ecc9f3bdd180250f4e2006
#
_entry.id   3e41928bf3ecc9f3bdd180250f4e2006
#
_cell.length_a   1.000
_cell.length_b   1.000
_cell.length_c   1.000
_cell.angle_alpha   90.00
_cell.angle_beta   90.00
_cell.angle_gamma   90.00
#
_symmetry.space_group_name_H-M   'P 1'
#
loop_
_entity.id
_entity.type
_entity.pdbx_description
1 polymer ?
#
loop_
_entity_poly.entity_id
_entity_poly.type
_entity_poly.pdbx_seq_one_letter_code
_entity_poly.pdbx_strand_id
1 'polypeptide(L)' 'MCEKCVELDGKISHYRQLASKVIDQPTLDGIQKLIEQMQAEKTALHPVS' A
#
# COMPACT_ATOMS: atom_id res chain seq x y z
N MET A 1 -7.44 -0.01 17.33
CA MET A 1 -6.91 0.20 15.99
C MET A 1 -7.76 1.16 15.19
N CYS A 2 -7.13 1.93 14.35
CA CYS A 2 -7.81 2.93 13.54
C CYS A 2 -8.46 2.27 12.33
N GLU A 3 -9.71 2.62 12.05
CA GLU A 3 -10.41 2.08 10.87
C GLU A 3 -9.66 2.40 9.58
N LYS A 4 -9.12 3.61 9.49
CA LYS A 4 -8.33 4.02 8.32
C LYS A 4 -7.11 3.13 8.14
N CYS A 5 -6.44 2.80 9.24
CA CYS A 5 -5.27 1.93 9.17
C CYS A 5 -5.65 0.54 8.65
N VAL A 6 -6.77 0.01 9.11
CA VAL A 6 -7.24 -1.29 8.64
C VAL A 6 -7.55 -1.25 7.15
N GLU A 7 -8.22 -0.19 6.69
CA GLU A 7 -8.51 -0.02 5.27
C GLU A 7 -7.23 0.07 4.45
N LEU A 8 -6.28 0.88 4.90
CA LEU A 8 -5.01 1.05 4.19
C LEU A 8 -4.22 -0.26 4.15
N ASP A 9 -4.17 -0.97 5.26
CA ASP A 9 -3.51 -2.26 5.31
C ASP A 9 -4.14 -3.25 4.34
N GLY A 10 -5.46 -3.26 4.25
CA GLY A 10 -6.17 -4.12 3.32
C GLY A 10 -5.81 -3.79 1.88
N LYS A 11 -5.76 -2.52 1.54
CA LYS A 11 -5.39 -2.08 0.20
C LYS A 11 -3.93 -2.43 -0.11
N ILE A 12 -3.04 -2.19 0.83
CA ILE A 12 -1.62 -2.52 0.65
C ILE A 12 -1.46 -4.01 0.38
N SER A 13 -2.11 -4.84 1.18
CA SER A 13 -2.05 -6.29 1.00
C SER A 13 -2.58 -6.69 -0.38
N HIS A 14 -3.70 -6.10 -0.79
CA HIS A 14 -4.30 -6.37 -2.09
C HIS A 14 -3.33 -6.02 -3.23
N TYR A 15 -2.73 -4.84 -3.17
CA TYR A 15 -1.80 -4.41 -4.22
C TYR A 15 -0.52 -5.24 -4.23
N ARG A 16 -0.07 -5.68 -3.07
CA ARG A 16 1.09 -6.58 -3.01
C ARG A 16 0.81 -7.91 -3.69
N GLN A 17 -0.39 -8.43 -3.50
CA GLN A 17 -0.81 -9.66 -4.18
C GLN A 17 -0.87 -9.45 -5.69
N LEU A 18 -1.42 -8.30 -6.12
CA LEU A 18 -1.44 -7.98 -7.54
C LEU A 18 -0.02 -7.87 -8.09
N ALA A 19 0.87 -7.21 -7.36
CA ALA A 19 2.25 -7.04 -7.81
C ALA A 19 2.94 -8.38 -8.01
N SER A 20 2.64 -9.37 -7.18
CA SER A 20 3.28 -10.68 -7.30
C SER A 20 2.85 -11.41 -8.57
N LYS A 21 1.74 -11.02 -9.18
CA LYS A 21 1.23 -11.64 -10.40
C LYS A 21 1.60 -10.86 -11.65
N VAL A 22 2.07 -9.63 -11.49
CA VAL A 22 2.40 -8.76 -12.61
C VAL A 22 3.86 -8.98 -12.98
N ILE A 23 4.13 -9.18 -14.26
CA ILE A 23 5.48 -9.33 -14.77
C ILE A 23 5.93 -8.10 -15.56
N ASP A 24 5.03 -7.16 -15.77
CA ASP A 24 5.30 -5.94 -16.51
C ASP A 24 5.89 -4.88 -15.59
N GLN A 25 7.13 -4.46 -15.88
CA GLN A 25 7.87 -3.56 -14.99
C GLN A 25 7.18 -2.20 -14.79
N PRO A 26 6.70 -1.51 -15.84
CA PRO A 26 6.01 -0.23 -15.61
C PRO A 26 4.77 -0.35 -14.73
N THR A 27 4.03 -1.43 -14.86
CA THR A 27 2.85 -1.68 -14.03
C THR A 27 3.26 -1.94 -12.59
N LEU A 28 4.32 -2.72 -12.38
CA LEU A 28 4.86 -2.97 -11.05
C LEU A 28 5.28 -1.65 -10.38
N ASP A 29 5.96 -0.79 -11.12
CA ASP A 29 6.40 0.50 -10.58
C ASP A 29 5.20 1.33 -10.13
N GLY A 30 4.13 1.35 -10.92
CA GLY A 30 2.92 2.06 -10.55
C GLY A 30 2.28 1.52 -9.28
N ILE A 31 2.19 0.20 -9.17
CA ILE A 31 1.63 -0.45 -8.00
C ILE A 31 2.49 -0.17 -6.77
N GLN A 32 3.80 -0.23 -6.90
CA GLN A 32 4.71 0.06 -5.79
C GLN A 32 4.57 1.49 -5.31
N LYS A 33 4.41 2.44 -6.22
CA LYS A 33 4.19 3.84 -5.86
C LYS A 33 2.90 4.00 -5.06
N LEU A 34 1.85 3.32 -5.46
CA LEU A 34 0.58 3.35 -4.72
C LEU A 34 0.76 2.78 -3.32
N ILE A 35 1.49 1.68 -3.18
CA ILE A 35 1.76 1.09 -1.88
C ILE A 35 2.53 2.07 -1.00
N GLU A 36 3.55 2.72 -1.55
CA GLU A 36 4.33 3.71 -0.81
C GLU A 36 3.47 4.87 -0.35
N GLN A 37 2.57 5.37 -1.21
CA GLN A 37 1.66 6.44 -0.84
C GLN A 37 0.75 6.03 0.30
N MET A 38 0.22 4.82 0.25
CA MET A 38 -0.65 4.32 1.30
C MET A 38 0.10 4.13 2.62
N GLN A 39 1.35 3.68 2.55
CA GLN A 39 2.19 3.56 3.74
C GLN A 39 2.49 4.93 4.33
N ALA A 40 2.73 5.93 3.49
CA ALA A 40 2.96 7.30 3.94
C ALA A 40 1.72 7.87 4.62
N GLU A 41 0.54 7.60 4.07
CA GLU A 41 -0.72 8.02 4.69
C GLU A 41 -0.90 7.37 6.06
N LYS A 42 -0.59 6.09 6.15
CA LYS A 42 -0.65 5.36 7.42
C LYS A 42 0.26 6.01 8.45
N THR A 43 1.48 6.31 8.06
CA THR A 43 2.45 6.95 8.93
C THR A 43 1.97 8.34 9.38
N ALA A 44 1.34 9.07 8.46
CA ALA A 44 0.80 10.39 8.79
C ALA A 44 -0.34 10.30 9.82
N LEU A 45 -1.14 9.24 9.76
CA LEU A 45 -2.22 9.03 10.73
C LEU A 45 -1.68 8.62 12.10
N HIS A 46 -0.60 7.86 12.12
CA HIS A 46 0.00 7.34 13.35
C HIS A 46 1.52 7.49 13.30
N PRO A 47 2.02 8.74 13.44
CA PRO A 47 3.45 8.98 13.26
C PRO A 47 4.34 8.39 14.35
N VAL A 48 3.77 7.98 15.45
CA VAL A 48 4.55 7.49 16.60
C VAL A 48 4.48 5.96 16.73
N SER A 49 3.85 5.30 15.85
CA SER A 49 3.63 3.86 15.96
C SER A 49 4.85 3.05 16.37
#